data_6e9db9fb314c88c51e4c5314266d5ce9
#
_entry.id   6e9db9fb314c88c51e4c5314266d5ce9
#
_cell.length_a   1.000
_cell.length_b   1.000
_cell.length_c   1.000
_cell.angle_alpha   90.00
_cell.angle_beta   90.00
_cell.angle_gamma   90.00
#
_symmetry.space_group_name_H-M   'P 1'
#
loop_
_entity.id
_entity.type
_entity.pdbx_description
1 polymer ?
#
loop_
_entity_poly.entity_id
_entity_poly.type
_entity_poly.pdbx_seq_one_letter_code
_entity_poly.pdbx_strand_id
1 'polypeptide(L)'
;MAAPATPPPANAPARKIGAPTSVWVVVVIVVAAALGGVGFYAGYEYRGSPASSPAAVANSTLSVYGAGTLDPIFPEIANQLVNETPGVSDPAAASNYEGSLDITDAITTGTRTDVAALADYRLIPQLLEPKYAAWEVVFGSTAEVLAYKPGNPAFAGATSANWPSYLLNATASVPMGIWNASTDPNGYNEIFSMMLQGMIYDGGNISAVYGHFYSGAPGTFATGRSNTKIEHEGQAASLLTTGVVSAVITYRSYAVTNDLAYIPFNPVVGLAANNSSALSDYGQLSTMITPSLGVFQKVVPAPVLFAATVPLNAPNPALGAAFLHLVLSPQGAAILSQDGAFTPIFPGWSNDPSAVPSVLAPDVTALPSWAAPFLST
;
A
#
# COMPACT_ATOMS: atom_id res chain seq x y z
N MET A 1 -32.14 -17.65 -66.80
CA MET A 1 -31.96 -18.38 -65.55
C MET A 1 -30.46 -18.62 -65.36
N ALA A 2 -29.82 -17.85 -64.52
CA ALA A 2 -28.41 -18.01 -64.23
C ALA A 2 -28.25 -18.87 -62.96
N ALA A 3 -27.38 -19.85 -63.00
CA ALA A 3 -27.11 -20.77 -61.90
C ALA A 3 -26.41 -20.05 -60.71
N PRO A 4 -26.66 -20.46 -59.48
CA PRO A 4 -26.03 -19.82 -58.31
C PRO A 4 -24.54 -20.20 -58.18
N ALA A 5 -23.71 -19.22 -57.81
CA ALA A 5 -22.30 -19.37 -57.64
C ALA A 5 -21.98 -20.18 -56.35
N THR A 6 -21.02 -21.08 -56.48
CA THR A 6 -20.50 -21.93 -55.40
C THR A 6 -19.71 -21.09 -54.38
N PRO A 7 -19.85 -21.29 -53.05
CA PRO A 7 -19.04 -20.59 -52.05
C PRO A 7 -17.60 -21.10 -52.03
N PRO A 8 -16.63 -20.25 -51.67
CA PRO A 8 -15.24 -20.64 -51.55
C PRO A 8 -14.98 -21.61 -50.38
N PRO A 9 -13.95 -22.44 -50.48
CA PRO A 9 -13.63 -23.44 -49.46
C PRO A 9 -13.18 -22.77 -48.13
N ALA A 10 -13.61 -23.34 -47.00
CA ALA A 10 -13.24 -22.92 -45.67
C ALA A 10 -11.74 -23.01 -45.42
N ASN A 11 -11.16 -21.95 -44.90
CA ASN A 11 -9.76 -21.85 -44.52
C ASN A 11 -9.41 -22.96 -43.48
N ALA A 12 -8.33 -23.70 -43.80
CA ALA A 12 -7.73 -24.65 -42.88
C ALA A 12 -7.16 -23.93 -41.64
N PRO A 13 -7.22 -24.52 -40.44
CA PRO A 13 -6.73 -23.90 -39.23
C PRO A 13 -5.21 -23.70 -39.31
N ALA A 14 -4.75 -22.50 -38.94
CA ALA A 14 -3.36 -22.15 -38.84
C ALA A 14 -2.62 -23.06 -37.85
N ARG A 15 -1.60 -23.76 -38.32
CA ARG A 15 -0.74 -24.64 -37.53
C ARG A 15 0.06 -23.78 -36.56
N LYS A 16 -0.23 -23.82 -35.26
CA LYS A 16 0.61 -23.22 -34.21
C LYS A 16 1.94 -23.95 -34.20
N ILE A 17 2.99 -23.27 -34.63
CA ILE A 17 4.39 -23.76 -34.50
C ILE A 17 4.76 -23.43 -33.03
N GLY A 18 4.60 -24.38 -32.15
CA GLY A 18 5.17 -24.30 -30.81
C GLY A 18 6.69 -24.51 -30.92
N ALA A 19 7.47 -23.66 -30.26
CA ALA A 19 8.91 -23.88 -30.17
C ALA A 19 9.17 -25.25 -29.51
N PRO A 20 10.20 -26.00 -29.98
CA PRO A 20 10.49 -27.32 -29.46
C PRO A 20 10.81 -27.24 -27.95
N THR A 21 10.34 -28.22 -27.22
CA THR A 21 10.44 -28.29 -25.72
C THR A 21 11.88 -28.11 -25.23
N SER A 22 12.89 -28.49 -26.07
CA SER A 22 14.30 -28.29 -25.79
C SER A 22 14.72 -26.82 -25.69
N VAL A 23 14.07 -25.90 -26.43
CA VAL A 23 14.36 -24.46 -26.36
C VAL A 23 13.88 -23.86 -25.05
N TRP A 24 12.75 -24.29 -24.58
CA TRP A 24 12.22 -23.84 -23.27
C TRP A 24 13.04 -24.33 -22.09
N VAL A 25 13.51 -25.57 -22.14
CA VAL A 25 14.40 -26.12 -21.11
C VAL A 25 15.73 -25.35 -21.05
N VAL A 26 16.30 -25.00 -22.20
CA VAL A 26 17.54 -24.21 -22.23
C VAL A 26 17.32 -22.80 -21.72
N VAL A 27 16.20 -22.14 -22.09
CA VAL A 27 15.86 -20.79 -21.58
C VAL A 27 15.65 -20.81 -20.07
N VAL A 28 14.93 -21.78 -19.52
CA VAL A 28 14.71 -21.92 -18.07
C VAL A 28 16.03 -22.18 -17.33
N ILE A 29 16.92 -23.02 -17.88
CA ILE A 29 18.23 -23.31 -17.27
C ILE A 29 19.13 -22.07 -17.33
N VAL A 30 19.13 -21.31 -18.42
CA VAL A 30 19.94 -20.09 -18.54
C VAL A 30 19.42 -18.97 -17.62
N VAL A 31 18.09 -18.82 -17.50
CA VAL A 31 17.50 -17.86 -16.58
C VAL A 31 17.76 -18.27 -15.13
N ALA A 32 17.61 -19.55 -14.79
CA ALA A 32 17.92 -20.05 -13.44
C ALA A 32 19.41 -19.92 -13.09
N ALA A 33 20.32 -20.14 -14.06
CA ALA A 33 21.75 -19.94 -13.87
C ALA A 33 22.13 -18.47 -13.77
N ALA A 34 21.46 -17.57 -14.51
CA ALA A 34 21.68 -16.13 -14.42
C ALA A 34 21.16 -15.57 -13.08
N LEU A 35 19.98 -15.99 -12.63
CA LEU A 35 19.42 -15.59 -11.34
C LEU A 35 20.18 -16.21 -10.17
N GLY A 36 20.59 -17.48 -10.27
CA GLY A 36 21.44 -18.14 -9.28
C GLY A 36 22.87 -17.57 -9.27
N GLY A 37 23.42 -17.17 -10.42
CA GLY A 37 24.73 -16.53 -10.53
C GLY A 37 24.76 -15.12 -9.95
N VAL A 38 23.71 -14.33 -10.18
CA VAL A 38 23.58 -12.98 -9.59
C VAL A 38 23.34 -13.07 -8.08
N GLY A 39 22.50 -14.01 -7.62
CA GLY A 39 22.29 -14.25 -6.19
C GLY A 39 23.55 -14.77 -5.49
N PHE A 40 24.34 -15.63 -6.15
CA PHE A 40 25.60 -16.13 -5.60
C PHE A 40 26.69 -15.05 -5.62
N TYR A 41 26.76 -14.20 -6.65
CA TYR A 41 27.75 -13.12 -6.73
C TYR A 41 27.43 -11.99 -5.78
N ALA A 42 26.17 -11.58 -5.66
CA ALA A 42 25.71 -10.62 -4.66
C ALA A 42 25.93 -11.15 -3.21
N GLY A 43 25.68 -12.44 -2.97
CA GLY A 43 25.95 -13.08 -1.68
C GLY A 43 27.43 -13.28 -1.38
N TYR A 44 28.31 -13.29 -2.39
CA TYR A 44 29.77 -13.44 -2.21
C TYR A 44 30.47 -12.10 -1.93
N GLU A 45 30.05 -11.01 -2.58
CA GLU A 45 30.56 -9.67 -2.25
C GLU A 45 30.04 -9.14 -0.90
N TYR A 46 28.87 -9.61 -0.43
CA TYR A 46 28.32 -9.26 0.89
C TYR A 46 29.06 -9.90 2.08
N ARG A 47 30.06 -10.76 1.84
CA ARG A 47 30.97 -11.27 2.87
C ARG A 47 32.12 -10.33 3.26
N GLY A 48 31.99 -9.06 2.94
CA GLY A 48 32.92 -8.00 3.30
C GLY A 48 32.65 -7.41 4.68
N SER A 49 33.32 -7.91 5.70
CA SER A 49 33.38 -7.60 7.12
C SER A 49 32.38 -8.42 7.96
N PRO A 50 32.81 -9.11 8.99
CA PRO A 50 31.91 -9.68 9.97
C PRO A 50 31.22 -8.50 10.66
N ALA A 51 30.00 -8.17 10.23
CA ALA A 51 29.07 -7.49 11.09
C ALA A 51 29.06 -8.28 12.38
N SER A 52 29.39 -7.61 13.51
CA SER A 52 29.27 -8.20 14.83
C SER A 52 27.94 -8.96 14.85
N SER A 53 28.03 -10.29 14.99
CA SER A 53 26.85 -11.14 15.14
C SER A 53 25.88 -10.43 16.07
N PRO A 54 24.61 -10.22 15.72
CA PRO A 54 23.66 -9.66 16.67
C PRO A 54 23.83 -10.48 17.94
N ALA A 55 24.17 -9.82 19.05
CA ALA A 55 24.27 -10.45 20.34
C ALA A 55 23.04 -11.32 20.49
N ALA A 56 23.23 -12.61 20.79
CA ALA A 56 22.18 -13.60 20.74
C ALA A 56 20.88 -13.03 21.31
N VAL A 57 19.90 -12.78 20.46
CA VAL A 57 18.55 -12.30 20.84
C VAL A 57 17.84 -13.53 21.37
N ALA A 58 18.33 -14.07 22.47
CA ALA A 58 17.80 -15.28 23.06
C ALA A 58 16.41 -14.99 23.61
N ASN A 59 15.40 -15.72 23.12
CA ASN A 59 14.00 -15.66 23.54
C ASN A 59 13.34 -14.29 23.33
N SER A 60 13.62 -13.60 22.24
CA SER A 60 12.94 -12.35 21.88
C SER A 60 11.79 -12.60 20.91
N THR A 61 10.71 -11.86 21.10
CA THR A 61 9.56 -11.85 20.17
C THR A 61 9.59 -10.52 19.43
N LEU A 62 9.59 -10.57 18.10
CA LEU A 62 9.40 -9.39 17.28
C LEU A 62 7.99 -8.86 17.45
N SER A 63 7.83 -7.58 17.70
CA SER A 63 6.52 -6.91 17.70
C SER A 63 6.48 -5.84 16.60
N VAL A 64 5.42 -5.89 15.78
CA VAL A 64 5.19 -4.95 14.68
C VAL A 64 3.83 -4.29 14.86
N TYR A 65 3.79 -2.97 14.91
CA TYR A 65 2.56 -2.20 14.76
C TYR A 65 2.54 -1.61 13.36
N GLY A 66 1.67 -2.13 12.51
CA GLY A 66 1.62 -1.84 11.08
C GLY A 66 0.26 -1.38 10.60
N ALA A 67 0.22 -0.61 9.52
CA ALA A 67 -1.01 -0.34 8.79
C ALA A 67 -1.70 -1.66 8.43
N GLY A 68 -3.02 -1.72 8.54
CA GLY A 68 -3.79 -2.96 8.39
C GLY A 68 -3.58 -3.66 7.04
N THR A 69 -3.34 -2.90 5.96
CA THR A 69 -3.00 -3.46 4.65
C THR A 69 -1.67 -4.24 4.63
N LEU A 70 -0.83 -4.13 5.67
CA LEU A 70 0.41 -4.88 5.82
C LEU A 70 0.21 -6.23 6.55
N ASP A 71 -0.96 -6.45 7.17
CA ASP A 71 -1.25 -7.66 7.96
C ASP A 71 -0.99 -8.97 7.20
N PRO A 72 -1.40 -9.14 5.93
CA PRO A 72 -1.10 -10.38 5.21
C PRO A 72 0.37 -10.53 4.78
N ILE A 73 1.12 -9.44 4.71
CA ILE A 73 2.46 -9.37 4.07
C ILE A 73 3.58 -9.39 5.09
N PHE A 74 3.49 -8.55 6.11
CA PHE A 74 4.54 -8.43 7.12
C PHE A 74 4.75 -9.69 7.96
N PRO A 75 3.71 -10.47 8.32
CA PRO A 75 3.92 -11.78 8.93
C PRO A 75 4.72 -12.76 8.07
N GLU A 76 4.57 -12.72 6.74
CA GLU A 76 5.37 -13.56 5.84
C GLU A 76 6.86 -13.17 5.90
N ILE A 77 7.17 -11.87 5.86
CA ILE A 77 8.55 -11.37 6.01
C ILE A 77 9.08 -11.70 7.41
N ALA A 78 8.27 -11.55 8.46
CA ALA A 78 8.65 -11.84 9.82
C ALA A 78 8.96 -13.34 10.03
N ASN A 79 8.19 -14.22 9.41
CA ASN A 79 8.45 -15.67 9.43
C ASN A 79 9.81 -16.03 8.82
N GLN A 80 10.26 -15.31 7.77
CA GLN A 80 11.61 -15.51 7.24
C GLN A 80 12.67 -15.12 8.28
N LEU A 81 12.52 -13.95 8.94
CA LEU A 81 13.44 -13.53 10.00
C LEU A 81 13.51 -14.53 11.14
N VAL A 82 12.36 -15.06 11.58
CA VAL A 82 12.27 -16.09 12.63
C VAL A 82 13.04 -17.35 12.22
N ASN A 83 12.87 -17.81 10.99
CA ASN A 83 13.54 -19.00 10.47
C ASN A 83 15.05 -18.82 10.35
N GLU A 84 15.53 -17.61 10.09
CA GLU A 84 16.95 -17.31 9.90
C GLU A 84 17.65 -16.90 11.19
N THR A 85 16.88 -16.55 12.25
CA THR A 85 17.46 -16.00 13.51
C THR A 85 17.10 -16.90 14.70
N PRO A 86 18.02 -17.80 15.11
CA PRO A 86 17.79 -18.68 16.25
C PRO A 86 17.45 -17.90 17.53
N GLY A 87 16.37 -18.28 18.21
CA GLY A 87 15.89 -17.66 19.44
C GLY A 87 14.89 -16.51 19.26
N VAL A 88 14.52 -16.18 18.03
CA VAL A 88 13.38 -15.29 17.76
C VAL A 88 12.10 -16.13 17.69
N SER A 89 11.05 -15.67 18.33
CA SER A 89 9.72 -16.32 18.29
C SER A 89 8.76 -15.61 17.34
N ASP A 90 7.67 -16.32 16.99
CA ASP A 90 6.63 -15.83 16.11
C ASP A 90 6.08 -14.47 16.57
N PRO A 91 6.09 -13.46 15.70
CA PRO A 91 5.63 -12.11 16.01
C PRO A 91 4.10 -11.97 16.03
N ALA A 92 3.33 -12.90 15.50
CA ALA A 92 1.88 -12.74 15.28
C ALA A 92 1.12 -12.37 16.57
N ALA A 93 1.48 -12.95 17.72
CA ALA A 93 0.82 -12.67 18.99
C ALA A 93 1.22 -11.32 19.62
N ALA A 94 2.33 -10.73 19.17
CA ALA A 94 2.86 -9.47 19.68
C ALA A 94 2.67 -8.30 18.72
N SER A 95 2.16 -8.58 17.51
CA SER A 95 1.94 -7.58 16.45
C SER A 95 0.50 -7.12 16.42
N ASN A 96 0.29 -5.88 15.95
CA ASN A 96 -1.04 -5.30 15.75
C ASN A 96 -1.08 -4.55 14.42
N TYR A 97 -2.17 -4.71 13.67
CA TYR A 97 -2.37 -4.08 12.37
C TYR A 97 -3.70 -3.32 12.37
N GLU A 98 -3.61 -2.00 12.27
CA GLU A 98 -4.76 -1.10 12.35
C GLU A 98 -4.51 0.21 11.58
N GLY A 99 -5.39 1.20 11.71
CA GLY A 99 -5.20 2.50 11.09
C GLY A 99 -3.91 3.19 11.56
N SER A 100 -3.16 3.77 10.63
CA SER A 100 -1.83 4.35 10.94
C SER A 100 -1.87 5.48 11.96
N LEU A 101 -2.97 6.25 12.05
CA LEU A 101 -3.13 7.28 13.08
C LEU A 101 -3.36 6.66 14.46
N ASP A 102 -4.11 5.55 14.55
CA ASP A 102 -4.28 4.82 15.81
C ASP A 102 -2.94 4.24 16.30
N ILE A 103 -2.09 3.77 15.36
CA ILE A 103 -0.73 3.31 15.69
C ILE A 103 0.12 4.45 16.26
N THR A 104 0.07 5.65 15.63
CA THR A 104 0.82 6.81 16.16
C THR A 104 0.32 7.21 17.54
N ASP A 105 -0.99 7.19 17.77
CA ASP A 105 -1.59 7.48 19.07
C ASP A 105 -1.17 6.44 20.12
N ALA A 106 -1.18 5.16 19.78
CA ALA A 106 -0.71 4.10 20.69
C ALA A 106 0.75 4.32 21.11
N ILE A 107 1.65 4.62 20.16
CA ILE A 107 3.07 4.88 20.44
C ILE A 107 3.24 6.14 21.30
N THR A 108 2.55 7.22 20.98
CA THR A 108 2.67 8.49 21.72
C THR A 108 2.10 8.40 23.13
N THR A 109 1.18 7.48 23.38
CA THR A 109 0.61 7.18 24.71
C THR A 109 1.37 6.11 25.48
N GLY A 110 2.46 5.55 24.91
CA GLY A 110 3.41 4.72 25.64
C GLY A 110 3.44 3.24 25.21
N THR A 111 2.67 2.83 24.21
CA THR A 111 2.77 1.49 23.66
C THR A 111 4.17 1.26 23.10
N ARG A 112 4.72 0.06 23.36
CA ARG A 112 6.05 -0.33 22.93
C ARG A 112 5.94 -1.37 21.82
N THR A 113 6.65 -1.13 20.73
CA THR A 113 6.77 -2.04 19.59
C THR A 113 8.19 -1.97 19.04
N ASP A 114 8.65 -3.03 18.39
CA ASP A 114 9.97 -3.05 17.74
C ASP A 114 9.96 -2.35 16.40
N VAL A 115 8.82 -2.34 15.72
CA VAL A 115 8.64 -1.67 14.43
C VAL A 115 7.29 -0.95 14.41
N ALA A 116 7.28 0.29 13.91
CA ALA A 116 6.10 1.01 13.47
C ALA A 116 6.13 1.15 11.95
N ALA A 117 5.07 0.73 11.24
CA ALA A 117 4.99 0.79 9.78
C ALA A 117 3.65 1.39 9.34
N LEU A 118 3.69 2.55 8.69
CA LEU A 118 2.54 3.42 8.46
C LEU A 118 2.24 3.58 6.97
N ALA A 119 0.96 3.72 6.64
CA ALA A 119 0.47 3.87 5.26
C ALA A 119 0.55 5.31 4.72
N ASP A 120 1.11 6.23 5.50
CA ASP A 120 1.47 7.57 5.08
C ASP A 120 2.87 7.90 5.64
N TYR A 121 3.84 8.04 4.76
CA TYR A 121 5.25 8.30 5.12
C TYR A 121 5.45 9.58 5.93
N ARG A 122 4.50 10.52 5.86
CA ARG A 122 4.57 11.81 6.56
C ARG A 122 4.31 11.69 8.06
N LEU A 123 3.58 10.65 8.49
CA LEU A 123 3.14 10.53 9.89
C LEU A 123 4.32 10.31 10.85
N ILE A 124 5.39 9.62 10.42
CA ILE A 124 6.57 9.44 11.27
C ILE A 124 7.23 10.78 11.57
N PRO A 125 7.67 11.58 10.56
CA PRO A 125 8.29 12.86 10.84
C PRO A 125 7.36 13.89 11.48
N GLN A 126 6.05 13.84 11.22
CA GLN A 126 5.10 14.81 11.76
C GLN A 126 4.64 14.51 13.20
N LEU A 127 4.46 13.23 13.55
CA LEU A 127 3.82 12.83 14.80
C LEU A 127 4.77 12.10 15.76
N LEU A 128 5.78 11.40 15.23
CA LEU A 128 6.67 10.60 16.07
C LEU A 128 8.04 11.25 16.28
N GLU A 129 8.58 11.96 15.28
CA GLU A 129 9.89 12.60 15.42
C GLU A 129 9.82 13.96 16.14
N PRO A 130 10.87 14.34 16.87
CA PRO A 130 12.03 13.54 17.29
C PRO A 130 11.79 12.79 18.61
N LYS A 131 10.57 12.86 19.17
CA LYS A 131 10.31 12.42 20.55
C LYS A 131 10.16 10.90 20.69
N TYR A 132 9.60 10.25 19.67
CA TYR A 132 9.26 8.83 19.71
C TYR A 132 9.97 8.03 18.63
N ALA A 133 10.47 8.68 17.58
CA ALA A 133 11.33 8.12 16.53
C ALA A 133 12.45 9.09 16.20
N ALA A 134 13.56 8.59 15.64
CA ALA A 134 14.69 9.42 15.22
C ALA A 134 14.90 9.44 13.71
N TRP A 135 14.22 8.59 12.97
CA TRP A 135 14.34 8.40 11.52
C TRP A 135 13.14 7.64 10.98
N GLU A 136 12.94 7.70 9.67
CA GLU A 136 12.02 6.83 8.94
C GLU A 136 12.70 6.26 7.70
N VAL A 137 12.11 5.19 7.15
CA VAL A 137 12.45 4.68 5.83
C VAL A 137 11.18 4.37 5.05
N VAL A 138 11.05 4.95 3.85
CA VAL A 138 10.01 4.65 2.88
C VAL A 138 10.40 3.39 2.13
N PHE A 139 9.56 2.35 2.16
CA PHE A 139 9.87 1.03 1.64
C PHE A 139 8.97 0.56 0.49
N GLY A 140 7.84 1.23 0.28
CA GLY A 140 6.90 0.81 -0.74
C GLY A 140 5.85 1.85 -1.08
N SER A 141 5.20 1.66 -2.21
CA SER A 141 4.08 2.49 -2.66
C SER A 141 2.93 1.61 -3.15
N THR A 142 1.72 2.17 -3.13
CA THR A 142 0.53 1.57 -3.74
C THR A 142 -0.32 2.65 -4.39
N ALA A 143 -1.58 2.35 -4.73
CA ALA A 143 -2.52 3.31 -5.31
C ALA A 143 -3.90 3.10 -4.71
N GLU A 144 -4.72 4.14 -4.69
CA GLU A 144 -6.15 3.99 -4.45
C GLU A 144 -6.83 3.34 -5.67
N VAL A 145 -7.80 2.46 -5.37
CA VAL A 145 -8.63 1.75 -6.33
C VAL A 145 -10.08 1.68 -5.84
N LEU A 146 -11.03 1.43 -6.72
CA LEU A 146 -12.39 1.08 -6.32
C LEU A 146 -12.48 -0.45 -6.18
N ALA A 147 -12.54 -0.95 -4.96
CA ALA A 147 -12.64 -2.37 -4.67
C ALA A 147 -14.09 -2.81 -4.40
N TYR A 148 -14.41 -4.02 -4.81
CA TYR A 148 -15.75 -4.62 -4.68
C TYR A 148 -15.66 -6.16 -4.64
N LYS A 149 -16.75 -6.80 -4.24
CA LYS A 149 -16.85 -8.27 -4.23
C LYS A 149 -16.64 -8.84 -5.64
N PRO A 150 -15.77 -9.85 -5.85
CA PRO A 150 -15.64 -10.53 -7.14
C PRO A 150 -16.99 -11.00 -7.68
N GLY A 151 -17.22 -10.77 -8.98
CA GLY A 151 -18.47 -11.15 -9.64
C GLY A 151 -19.68 -10.27 -9.34
N ASN A 152 -19.52 -9.13 -8.65
CA ASN A 152 -20.63 -8.20 -8.42
C ASN A 152 -21.09 -7.59 -9.77
N PRO A 153 -22.33 -7.87 -10.22
CA PRO A 153 -22.81 -7.41 -11.52
C PRO A 153 -22.97 -5.88 -11.62
N ALA A 154 -23.07 -5.20 -10.49
CA ALA A 154 -23.16 -3.73 -10.45
C ALA A 154 -21.92 -3.06 -11.05
N PHE A 155 -20.77 -3.75 -11.09
CA PHE A 155 -19.51 -3.24 -11.64
C PHE A 155 -19.10 -3.90 -12.97
N ALA A 156 -19.98 -4.68 -13.59
CA ALA A 156 -19.73 -5.28 -14.89
C ALA A 156 -19.58 -4.19 -15.97
N GLY A 157 -18.38 -4.10 -16.58
CA GLY A 157 -18.04 -3.06 -17.57
C GLY A 157 -17.52 -1.75 -16.98
N ALA A 158 -17.33 -1.67 -15.67
CA ALA A 158 -16.67 -0.53 -15.05
C ALA A 158 -15.16 -0.50 -15.38
N THR A 159 -14.63 0.71 -15.61
CA THR A 159 -13.25 0.99 -15.99
C THR A 159 -12.74 2.23 -15.26
N SER A 160 -11.44 2.51 -15.36
CA SER A 160 -10.85 3.76 -14.85
C SER A 160 -11.47 5.05 -15.38
N ALA A 161 -12.16 4.99 -16.52
CA ALA A 161 -12.79 6.16 -17.13
C ALA A 161 -14.26 6.37 -16.70
N ASN A 162 -14.96 5.32 -16.27
CA ASN A 162 -16.40 5.39 -16.00
C ASN A 162 -16.80 4.95 -14.58
N TRP A 163 -15.85 4.61 -13.73
CA TRP A 163 -16.10 4.12 -12.36
C TRP A 163 -17.06 5.02 -11.54
N PRO A 164 -17.07 6.37 -11.68
CA PRO A 164 -17.96 7.19 -10.88
C PRO A 164 -19.44 6.84 -11.09
N SER A 165 -19.85 6.66 -12.36
CA SER A 165 -21.25 6.32 -12.68
C SER A 165 -21.63 4.94 -12.13
N TYR A 166 -20.73 3.97 -12.18
CA TYR A 166 -20.95 2.63 -11.60
C TYR A 166 -21.04 2.67 -10.08
N LEU A 167 -20.12 3.40 -9.42
CA LEU A 167 -20.17 3.61 -7.98
C LEU A 167 -21.48 4.27 -7.54
N LEU A 168 -21.87 5.37 -8.20
CA LEU A 168 -23.09 6.10 -7.86
C LEU A 168 -24.35 5.26 -8.07
N ASN A 169 -24.40 4.41 -9.10
CA ASN A 169 -25.50 3.50 -9.35
C ASN A 169 -25.54 2.37 -8.31
N ALA A 170 -24.42 1.72 -8.03
CA ALA A 170 -24.34 0.64 -7.06
C ALA A 170 -24.73 1.11 -5.65
N THR A 171 -24.26 2.28 -5.25
CA THR A 171 -24.52 2.87 -3.93
C THR A 171 -25.90 3.51 -3.77
N ALA A 172 -26.70 3.54 -4.81
CA ALA A 172 -28.12 3.94 -4.71
C ALA A 172 -28.98 2.93 -3.90
N SER A 173 -28.57 1.65 -3.86
CA SER A 173 -29.32 0.57 -3.22
C SER A 173 -28.56 -0.08 -2.08
N VAL A 174 -27.23 -0.18 -2.16
CA VAL A 174 -26.37 -0.81 -1.16
C VAL A 174 -25.30 0.20 -0.74
N PRO A 175 -25.08 0.43 0.57
CA PRO A 175 -24.15 1.45 1.05
C PRO A 175 -22.74 1.32 0.45
N MET A 176 -22.03 2.44 0.37
CA MET A 176 -20.57 2.46 0.23
C MET A 176 -19.94 2.27 1.62
N GLY A 177 -18.87 1.51 1.73
CA GLY A 177 -18.02 1.52 2.91
C GLY A 177 -17.12 2.77 2.88
N ILE A 178 -17.08 3.50 3.98
CA ILE A 178 -16.33 4.75 4.14
C ILE A 178 -15.33 4.60 5.28
N TRP A 179 -14.07 4.83 4.99
CA TRP A 179 -12.99 4.74 5.99
C TRP A 179 -13.02 5.91 6.97
N ASN A 180 -12.58 5.64 8.19
CA ASN A 180 -12.46 6.67 9.20
C ASN A 180 -11.17 7.49 8.99
N ALA A 181 -11.27 8.65 8.37
CA ALA A 181 -10.14 9.53 8.09
C ALA A 181 -9.40 10.03 9.35
N SER A 182 -9.98 9.88 10.55
CA SER A 182 -9.34 10.26 11.81
C SER A 182 -8.45 9.19 12.40
N THR A 183 -8.55 7.94 11.92
CA THR A 183 -7.77 6.79 12.39
C THR A 183 -6.91 6.19 11.29
N ASP A 184 -7.30 6.38 10.02
CA ASP A 184 -6.69 5.73 8.88
C ASP A 184 -6.42 6.69 7.71
N PRO A 185 -5.18 6.75 7.17
CA PRO A 185 -4.85 7.50 5.96
C PRO A 185 -5.72 7.15 4.75
N ASN A 186 -6.17 5.91 4.62
CA ASN A 186 -7.07 5.50 3.55
C ASN A 186 -8.35 6.34 3.54
N GLY A 187 -8.86 6.77 4.70
CA GLY A 187 -10.05 7.60 4.80
C GLY A 187 -9.89 9.00 4.19
N TYR A 188 -8.76 9.68 4.37
CA TYR A 188 -8.56 10.96 3.68
C TYR A 188 -8.10 10.76 2.23
N ASN A 189 -7.45 9.66 1.90
CA ASN A 189 -7.06 9.35 0.53
C ASN A 189 -8.28 9.03 -0.36
N GLU A 190 -9.29 8.31 0.17
CA GLU A 190 -10.55 8.11 -0.58
C GLU A 190 -11.26 9.44 -0.86
N ILE A 191 -11.26 10.37 0.12
CA ILE A 191 -11.80 11.72 -0.07
C ILE A 191 -11.06 12.42 -1.21
N PHE A 192 -9.73 12.39 -1.20
CA PHE A 192 -8.93 13.01 -2.26
C PHE A 192 -9.13 12.37 -3.62
N SER A 193 -9.26 11.04 -3.71
CA SER A 193 -9.55 10.36 -4.96
C SER A 193 -10.87 10.84 -5.57
N MET A 194 -11.92 10.99 -4.76
CA MET A 194 -13.20 11.53 -5.23
C MET A 194 -13.10 13.00 -5.67
N MET A 195 -12.38 13.84 -4.92
CA MET A 195 -12.20 15.26 -5.24
C MET A 195 -11.35 15.44 -6.50
N LEU A 196 -10.26 14.67 -6.65
CA LEU A 196 -9.38 14.68 -7.82
C LEU A 196 -10.12 14.22 -9.08
N GLN A 197 -10.97 13.21 -8.96
CA GLN A 197 -11.82 12.80 -10.06
C GLN A 197 -12.68 13.96 -10.58
N GLY A 198 -13.37 14.65 -9.70
CA GLY A 198 -14.20 15.79 -10.04
C GLY A 198 -13.41 16.96 -10.60
N MET A 199 -12.25 17.27 -9.99
CA MET A 199 -11.39 18.34 -10.42
C MET A 199 -10.83 18.12 -11.83
N ILE A 200 -10.39 16.91 -12.14
CA ILE A 200 -9.65 16.63 -13.39
C ILE A 200 -10.60 16.24 -14.52
N TYR A 201 -11.64 15.45 -14.26
CA TYR A 201 -12.47 14.84 -15.29
C TYR A 201 -13.89 15.36 -15.38
N ASP A 202 -14.36 16.11 -14.36
CA ASP A 202 -15.74 16.62 -14.31
C ASP A 202 -15.76 18.17 -14.33
N GLY A 203 -14.87 18.78 -15.12
CA GLY A 203 -14.84 20.22 -15.38
C GLY A 203 -14.44 21.10 -14.19
N GLY A 204 -13.66 20.57 -13.27
CA GLY A 204 -13.24 21.29 -12.06
C GLY A 204 -14.22 21.17 -10.89
N ASN A 205 -15.29 20.39 -11.04
CA ASN A 205 -16.29 20.18 -9.99
C ASN A 205 -15.83 19.15 -8.97
N ILE A 206 -15.08 19.56 -7.95
CA ILE A 206 -14.61 18.66 -6.88
C ILE A 206 -15.72 17.90 -6.16
N SER A 207 -16.96 18.36 -6.25
CA SER A 207 -18.13 17.72 -5.63
C SER A 207 -18.84 16.71 -6.53
N ALA A 208 -18.38 16.49 -7.77
CA ALA A 208 -19.06 15.63 -8.71
C ALA A 208 -19.24 14.18 -8.21
N VAL A 209 -18.25 13.63 -7.52
CA VAL A 209 -18.33 12.34 -6.84
C VAL A 209 -18.38 12.55 -5.32
N TYR A 210 -17.44 13.29 -4.77
CA TYR A 210 -17.33 13.59 -3.36
C TYR A 210 -18.64 14.05 -2.72
N GLY A 211 -19.34 15.00 -3.33
CA GLY A 211 -20.58 15.58 -2.80
C GLY A 211 -21.78 14.61 -2.69
N HIS A 212 -21.66 13.40 -3.26
CA HIS A 212 -22.65 12.36 -3.06
C HIS A 212 -22.49 11.61 -1.75
N PHE A 213 -21.29 11.61 -1.16
CA PHE A 213 -20.96 10.86 0.05
C PHE A 213 -20.70 11.77 1.25
N TYR A 214 -20.20 12.98 1.03
CA TYR A 214 -19.84 13.93 2.07
C TYR A 214 -20.58 15.26 1.93
N SER A 215 -20.94 15.89 3.04
CA SER A 215 -21.63 17.17 3.08
C SER A 215 -20.81 18.23 3.81
N GLY A 216 -20.10 19.07 3.06
CA GLY A 216 -19.48 20.29 3.59
C GLY A 216 -18.25 20.06 4.45
N ALA A 217 -18.41 19.91 5.76
CA ALA A 217 -17.28 19.73 6.66
C ALA A 217 -16.65 18.31 6.54
N PRO A 218 -15.31 18.17 6.66
CA PRO A 218 -14.65 16.88 6.69
C PRO A 218 -15.25 15.94 7.73
N GLY A 219 -15.48 14.69 7.35
CA GLY A 219 -16.11 13.69 8.23
C GLY A 219 -17.63 13.79 8.39
N THR A 220 -18.27 14.74 7.71
CA THR A 220 -19.74 14.87 7.70
C THR A 220 -20.31 14.19 6.45
N PHE A 221 -21.09 13.12 6.63
CA PHE A 221 -21.70 12.38 5.54
C PHE A 221 -22.88 13.14 4.92
N ALA A 222 -23.05 12.99 3.59
CA ALA A 222 -24.17 13.55 2.87
C ALA A 222 -25.48 12.90 3.33
N THR A 223 -26.50 13.73 3.56
CA THR A 223 -27.86 13.24 3.84
C THR A 223 -28.45 12.66 2.54
N GLY A 224 -28.99 11.45 2.63
CA GLY A 224 -29.70 10.81 1.50
C GLY A 224 -28.99 9.63 0.84
N ARG A 225 -27.73 9.33 1.20
CA ARG A 225 -27.06 8.06 0.89
C ARG A 225 -26.71 7.32 2.16
N SER A 226 -26.97 6.02 2.17
CA SER A 226 -26.51 5.16 3.24
C SER A 226 -25.02 4.87 3.04
N ASN A 227 -24.21 5.22 4.04
CA ASN A 227 -22.82 4.88 4.11
C ASN A 227 -22.60 4.00 5.34
N THR A 228 -21.69 3.05 5.25
CA THR A 228 -21.27 2.22 6.38
C THR A 228 -19.85 2.62 6.74
N LYS A 229 -19.67 3.12 7.95
CA LYS A 229 -18.36 3.49 8.44
C LYS A 229 -17.51 2.24 8.67
N ILE A 230 -16.28 2.28 8.21
CA ILE A 230 -15.27 1.24 8.43
C ILE A 230 -14.32 1.76 9.50
N GLU A 231 -14.30 1.09 10.63
CA GLU A 231 -13.44 1.48 11.76
C GLU A 231 -12.09 0.76 11.74
N HIS A 232 -12.04 -0.46 11.18
CA HIS A 232 -10.83 -1.29 11.11
C HIS A 232 -10.72 -1.93 9.73
N GLU A 233 -9.52 -2.01 9.18
CA GLU A 233 -9.29 -2.56 7.83
C GLU A 233 -9.83 -3.98 7.67
N GLY A 234 -9.70 -4.85 8.64
CA GLY A 234 -10.26 -6.21 8.60
C GLY A 234 -11.78 -6.29 8.37
N GLN A 235 -12.53 -5.21 8.58
CA GLN A 235 -13.97 -5.19 8.35
C GLN A 235 -14.35 -5.06 6.88
N ALA A 236 -13.60 -4.31 6.07
CA ALA A 236 -14.01 -3.95 4.71
C ALA A 236 -14.22 -5.17 3.82
N ALA A 237 -13.30 -6.13 3.81
CA ALA A 237 -13.41 -7.35 3.03
C ALA A 237 -14.64 -8.17 3.43
N SER A 238 -14.92 -8.28 4.74
CA SER A 238 -16.10 -8.97 5.26
C SER A 238 -17.41 -8.26 4.84
N LEU A 239 -17.48 -6.95 4.96
CA LEU A 239 -18.65 -6.16 4.57
C LEU A 239 -18.92 -6.25 3.06
N LEU A 240 -17.88 -6.27 2.23
CA LEU A 240 -17.98 -6.47 0.77
C LEU A 240 -18.46 -7.88 0.43
N THR A 241 -17.86 -8.91 1.02
CA THR A 241 -18.18 -10.32 0.71
C THR A 241 -19.58 -10.70 1.16
N THR A 242 -20.06 -10.14 2.27
CA THR A 242 -21.43 -10.33 2.78
C THR A 242 -22.46 -9.44 2.07
N GLY A 243 -22.03 -8.44 1.28
CA GLY A 243 -22.91 -7.54 0.56
C GLY A 243 -23.55 -6.44 1.43
N VAL A 244 -23.02 -6.20 2.62
CA VAL A 244 -23.44 -5.09 3.49
C VAL A 244 -23.03 -3.77 2.86
N VAL A 245 -21.87 -3.72 2.20
CA VAL A 245 -21.45 -2.61 1.34
C VAL A 245 -21.24 -3.07 -0.08
N SER A 246 -21.48 -2.18 -1.04
CA SER A 246 -21.35 -2.46 -2.47
C SER A 246 -19.91 -2.32 -2.98
N ALA A 247 -19.20 -1.34 -2.44
CA ALA A 247 -17.84 -0.98 -2.81
C ALA A 247 -17.14 -0.21 -1.68
N VAL A 248 -15.82 -0.13 -1.77
CA VAL A 248 -14.94 0.76 -0.99
C VAL A 248 -13.91 1.37 -1.94
N ILE A 249 -13.46 2.60 -1.68
CA ILE A 249 -12.20 3.10 -2.24
C ILE A 249 -11.12 2.72 -1.23
N THR A 250 -10.08 2.05 -1.68
CA THR A 250 -9.05 1.50 -0.79
C THR A 250 -7.73 1.32 -1.53
N TYR A 251 -6.68 0.99 -0.81
CA TYR A 251 -5.40 0.65 -1.41
C TYR A 251 -5.48 -0.60 -2.29
N ARG A 252 -4.80 -0.56 -3.44
CA ARG A 252 -4.64 -1.74 -4.31
C ARG A 252 -4.04 -2.91 -3.53
N SER A 253 -3.08 -2.65 -2.64
CA SER A 253 -2.51 -3.65 -1.76
C SER A 253 -3.58 -4.38 -0.95
N TYR A 254 -4.49 -3.63 -0.33
CA TYR A 254 -5.60 -4.21 0.41
C TYR A 254 -6.55 -5.04 -0.48
N ALA A 255 -6.90 -4.52 -1.65
CA ALA A 255 -7.77 -5.24 -2.57
C ALA A 255 -7.14 -6.57 -3.03
N VAL A 256 -5.86 -6.56 -3.36
CA VAL A 256 -5.11 -7.76 -3.82
C VAL A 256 -4.99 -8.79 -2.69
N THR A 257 -4.56 -8.38 -1.51
CA THR A 257 -4.32 -9.30 -0.38
C THR A 257 -5.61 -9.90 0.21
N ASN A 258 -6.77 -9.31 -0.09
CA ASN A 258 -8.08 -9.81 0.34
C ASN A 258 -8.91 -10.42 -0.80
N ASP A 259 -8.28 -10.77 -1.94
CA ASP A 259 -8.93 -11.39 -3.09
C ASP A 259 -10.15 -10.61 -3.61
N LEU A 260 -10.14 -9.28 -3.51
CA LEU A 260 -11.20 -8.41 -4.01
C LEU A 260 -10.99 -8.09 -5.49
N ALA A 261 -12.09 -7.97 -6.23
CA ALA A 261 -12.06 -7.33 -7.54
C ALA A 261 -11.89 -5.82 -7.39
N TYR A 262 -11.17 -5.19 -8.30
CA TYR A 262 -11.00 -3.74 -8.26
C TYR A 262 -10.92 -3.10 -9.64
N ILE A 263 -11.25 -1.81 -9.67
CA ILE A 263 -11.08 -0.94 -10.83
C ILE A 263 -9.93 0.02 -10.49
N PRO A 264 -8.81 -0.03 -11.22
CA PRO A 264 -7.72 0.91 -11.02
C PRO A 264 -8.17 2.32 -11.41
N PHE A 265 -7.77 3.32 -10.65
CA PHE A 265 -7.96 4.72 -11.00
C PHE A 265 -6.88 5.21 -11.99
N ASN A 266 -7.13 6.35 -12.63
CA ASN A 266 -6.04 7.10 -13.26
C ASN A 266 -4.97 7.41 -12.19
N PRO A 267 -3.67 7.35 -12.52
CA PRO A 267 -2.59 7.51 -11.52
C PRO A 267 -2.68 8.78 -10.66
N VAL A 268 -3.21 9.89 -11.18
CA VAL A 268 -3.41 11.11 -10.38
C VAL A 268 -4.54 10.92 -9.38
N VAL A 269 -5.68 10.40 -9.82
CA VAL A 269 -6.84 10.12 -8.96
C VAL A 269 -6.51 9.05 -7.92
N GLY A 270 -5.74 8.04 -8.31
CA GLY A 270 -5.29 6.95 -7.42
C GLY A 270 -4.11 7.31 -6.52
N LEU A 271 -3.69 8.57 -6.47
CA LEU A 271 -2.57 9.04 -5.64
C LEU A 271 -1.28 8.22 -5.87
N ALA A 272 -1.03 7.84 -7.14
CA ALA A 272 0.17 7.10 -7.54
C ALA A 272 1.11 7.91 -8.44
N ALA A 273 0.69 9.10 -8.89
CA ALA A 273 1.49 9.95 -9.77
C ALA A 273 2.38 10.90 -8.98
N ASN A 274 3.62 11.07 -9.45
CA ASN A 274 4.63 11.93 -8.82
C ASN A 274 5.26 12.93 -9.82
N ASN A 275 4.66 13.11 -10.99
CA ASN A 275 5.10 14.11 -11.95
C ASN A 275 4.62 15.53 -11.55
N SER A 276 5.26 16.57 -12.08
CA SER A 276 4.99 17.95 -11.70
C SER A 276 3.54 18.41 -11.88
N SER A 277 2.83 17.89 -12.88
CA SER A 277 1.41 18.20 -13.10
C SER A 277 0.56 17.61 -11.97
N ALA A 278 0.73 16.32 -11.65
CA ALA A 278 0.01 15.68 -10.57
C ALA A 278 0.26 16.33 -9.21
N LEU A 279 1.52 16.67 -8.92
CA LEU A 279 1.89 17.33 -7.66
C LEU A 279 1.28 18.76 -7.57
N SER A 280 1.14 19.46 -8.70
CA SER A 280 0.42 20.74 -8.77
C SER A 280 -1.07 20.56 -8.49
N ASP A 281 -1.69 19.51 -9.02
CA ASP A 281 -3.10 19.19 -8.77
C ASP A 281 -3.34 18.83 -7.30
N TYR A 282 -2.46 18.04 -6.70
CA TYR A 282 -2.50 17.71 -5.28
C TYR A 282 -2.43 18.97 -4.39
N GLY A 283 -1.54 19.91 -4.72
CA GLY A 283 -1.40 21.16 -3.99
C GLY A 283 -2.63 22.08 -3.97
N GLN A 284 -3.63 21.81 -4.82
CA GLN A 284 -4.88 22.58 -4.87
C GLN A 284 -5.94 22.08 -3.89
N LEU A 285 -5.77 20.91 -3.33
CA LEU A 285 -6.76 20.27 -2.45
C LEU A 285 -6.25 20.15 -1.02
N SER A 286 -7.18 20.12 -0.08
CA SER A 286 -6.90 19.77 1.31
C SER A 286 -8.18 19.35 2.01
N THR A 287 -8.03 18.57 3.07
CA THR A 287 -9.11 18.26 4.02
C THR A 287 -8.63 18.46 5.45
N MET A 288 -9.57 18.53 6.39
CA MET A 288 -9.25 18.54 7.82
C MET A 288 -9.63 17.21 8.42
N ILE A 289 -8.74 16.64 9.20
CA ILE A 289 -9.01 15.43 9.99
C ILE A 289 -8.92 15.78 11.48
N THR A 290 -9.52 14.95 12.31
CA THR A 290 -9.44 15.07 13.76
C THR A 290 -8.93 13.75 14.32
N PRO A 291 -7.61 13.55 14.40
CA PRO A 291 -7.03 12.37 15.06
C PRO A 291 -7.51 12.24 16.49
N SER A 292 -7.35 11.07 17.09
CA SER A 292 -7.83 10.75 18.45
C SER A 292 -7.32 11.70 19.53
N LEU A 293 -6.16 12.35 19.29
CA LEU A 293 -5.63 13.41 20.16
C LEU A 293 -6.42 14.73 20.12
N GLY A 294 -7.48 14.82 19.30
CA GLY A 294 -8.42 15.94 19.29
C GLY A 294 -7.91 17.24 18.65
N VAL A 295 -6.75 17.21 18.00
CA VAL A 295 -6.18 18.37 17.29
C VAL A 295 -6.56 18.28 15.81
N PHE A 296 -7.21 19.33 15.30
CA PHE A 296 -7.48 19.42 13.86
C PHE A 296 -6.18 19.52 13.07
N GLN A 297 -5.99 18.59 12.16
CA GLN A 297 -4.84 18.56 11.26
C GLN A 297 -5.29 18.77 9.82
N LYS A 298 -4.64 19.68 9.13
CA LYS A 298 -4.81 19.87 7.68
C LYS A 298 -3.99 18.80 6.96
N VAL A 299 -4.63 18.06 6.06
CA VAL A 299 -3.98 17.08 5.19
C VAL A 299 -4.15 17.51 3.73
N VAL A 300 -3.13 17.29 2.92
CA VAL A 300 -3.15 17.48 1.46
C VAL A 300 -2.93 16.14 0.77
N PRO A 301 -3.43 15.95 -0.48
CA PRO A 301 -3.12 14.75 -1.24
C PRO A 301 -1.61 14.61 -1.45
N ALA A 302 -1.12 13.40 -1.40
CA ALA A 302 0.25 13.04 -1.75
C ALA A 302 0.27 11.63 -2.36
N PRO A 303 1.31 11.25 -3.09
CA PRO A 303 1.48 9.86 -3.50
C PRO A 303 1.47 8.92 -2.30
N VAL A 304 0.75 7.80 -2.41
CA VAL A 304 0.63 6.81 -1.32
C VAL A 304 1.96 6.08 -1.16
N LEU A 305 2.68 6.45 -0.12
CA LEU A 305 3.96 5.86 0.27
C LEU A 305 3.89 5.33 1.70
N PHE A 306 4.48 4.16 1.89
CA PHE A 306 4.56 3.48 3.18
C PHE A 306 5.94 3.67 3.77
N ALA A 307 5.98 4.06 5.05
CA ALA A 307 7.23 4.22 5.78
C ALA A 307 7.23 3.43 7.08
N ALA A 308 8.42 3.10 7.56
CA ALA A 308 8.62 2.41 8.83
C ALA A 308 9.77 3.01 9.62
N THR A 309 9.73 2.78 10.93
CA THR A 309 10.79 3.14 11.87
C THR A 309 10.87 2.12 13.01
N VAL A 310 11.97 2.19 13.76
CA VAL A 310 12.10 1.55 15.08
C VAL A 310 11.87 2.63 16.13
N PRO A 311 10.79 2.59 16.93
CA PRO A 311 10.53 3.58 17.97
C PRO A 311 11.67 3.64 19.01
N LEU A 312 11.91 4.82 19.59
CA LEU A 312 12.99 5.02 20.58
C LEU A 312 12.84 4.16 21.83
N ASN A 313 11.62 3.74 22.17
CA ASN A 313 11.32 2.88 23.31
C ASN A 313 11.11 1.42 22.92
N ALA A 314 11.52 1.01 21.70
CA ALA A 314 11.37 -0.36 21.21
C ALA A 314 11.93 -1.37 22.23
N PRO A 315 11.23 -2.50 22.48
CA PRO A 315 11.74 -3.54 23.36
C PRO A 315 13.02 -4.19 22.84
N ASN A 316 13.09 -4.42 21.52
CA ASN A 316 14.20 -5.09 20.83
C ASN A 316 14.62 -4.30 19.58
N PRO A 317 15.26 -3.12 19.72
CA PRO A 317 15.53 -2.23 18.57
C PRO A 317 16.44 -2.87 17.51
N ALA A 318 17.35 -3.77 17.91
CA ALA A 318 18.18 -4.50 16.96
C ALA A 318 17.37 -5.51 16.12
N LEU A 319 16.35 -6.12 16.71
CA LEU A 319 15.45 -7.04 16.02
C LEU A 319 14.53 -6.28 15.06
N GLY A 320 14.00 -5.12 15.48
CA GLY A 320 13.25 -4.22 14.61
C GLY A 320 14.06 -3.75 13.40
N ALA A 321 15.33 -3.38 13.62
CA ALA A 321 16.23 -3.00 12.52
C ALA A 321 16.56 -4.19 11.59
N ALA A 322 16.74 -5.40 12.12
CA ALA A 322 16.94 -6.61 11.31
C ALA A 322 15.70 -6.94 10.46
N PHE A 323 14.51 -6.78 11.02
CA PHE A 323 13.25 -6.93 10.25
C PHE A 323 13.17 -5.92 9.11
N LEU A 324 13.45 -4.65 9.37
CA LEU A 324 13.42 -3.62 8.32
C LEU A 324 14.51 -3.82 7.26
N HIS A 325 15.68 -4.34 7.63
CA HIS A 325 16.69 -4.75 6.67
C HIS A 325 16.14 -5.84 5.72
N LEU A 326 15.40 -6.81 6.24
CA LEU A 326 14.76 -7.83 5.41
C LEU A 326 13.64 -7.23 4.53
N VAL A 327 12.81 -6.31 5.05
CA VAL A 327 11.82 -5.56 4.25
C VAL A 327 12.46 -4.84 3.07
N LEU A 328 13.64 -4.23 3.29
CA LEU A 328 14.44 -3.52 2.28
C LEU A 328 15.37 -4.44 1.47
N SER A 329 15.24 -5.75 1.58
CA SER A 329 16.01 -6.71 0.81
C SER A 329 15.31 -7.11 -0.50
N PRO A 330 16.02 -7.74 -1.46
CA PRO A 330 15.36 -8.35 -2.62
C PRO A 330 14.27 -9.37 -2.27
N GLN A 331 14.41 -10.11 -1.16
CA GLN A 331 13.40 -11.05 -0.69
C GLN A 331 12.16 -10.30 -0.18
N GLY A 332 12.33 -9.29 0.65
CA GLY A 332 11.22 -8.44 1.12
C GLY A 332 10.53 -7.74 -0.04
N ALA A 333 11.27 -7.21 -1.00
CA ALA A 333 10.72 -6.61 -2.22
C ALA A 333 9.90 -7.61 -3.04
N ALA A 334 10.34 -8.88 -3.14
CA ALA A 334 9.59 -9.92 -3.84
C ALA A 334 8.25 -10.20 -3.14
N ILE A 335 8.23 -10.31 -1.81
CA ILE A 335 7.00 -10.52 -1.02
C ILE A 335 6.07 -9.32 -1.16
N LEU A 336 6.58 -8.10 -0.98
CA LEU A 336 5.79 -6.87 -1.12
C LEU A 336 5.13 -6.75 -2.51
N SER A 337 5.79 -7.22 -3.57
CA SER A 337 5.29 -7.13 -4.94
C SER A 337 4.40 -8.28 -5.38
N GLN A 338 4.12 -9.25 -4.52
CA GLN A 338 3.25 -10.38 -4.87
C GLN A 338 1.91 -9.89 -5.41
N ASP A 339 1.49 -10.48 -6.53
CA ASP A 339 0.24 -10.15 -7.24
C ASP A 339 0.05 -8.66 -7.54
N GLY A 340 1.13 -7.87 -7.48
CA GLY A 340 1.12 -6.43 -7.71
C GLY A 340 0.54 -5.61 -6.55
N ALA A 341 0.50 -6.15 -5.33
CA ALA A 341 -0.02 -5.46 -4.15
C ALA A 341 0.71 -4.14 -3.91
N PHE A 342 2.03 -4.18 -3.78
CA PHE A 342 2.88 -2.99 -3.65
C PHE A 342 3.81 -2.82 -4.84
N THR A 343 4.32 -1.61 -5.00
CA THR A 343 5.54 -1.32 -5.76
C THR A 343 6.64 -1.08 -4.72
N PRO A 344 7.58 -2.03 -4.55
CA PRO A 344 8.67 -1.89 -3.58
C PRO A 344 9.56 -0.70 -3.93
N ILE A 345 10.10 -0.05 -2.90
CA ILE A 345 11.08 1.02 -3.03
C ILE A 345 12.39 0.47 -2.45
N PHE A 346 13.32 0.15 -3.35
CA PHE A 346 14.62 -0.41 -3.01
C PHE A 346 15.71 0.18 -3.92
N PRO A 347 16.73 0.84 -3.34
CA PRO A 347 16.90 1.21 -1.93
C PRO A 347 15.74 2.04 -1.38
N GLY A 348 15.45 1.91 -0.07
CA GLY A 348 14.46 2.74 0.62
C GLY A 348 14.83 4.21 0.63
N TRP A 349 13.88 5.08 0.94
CA TRP A 349 14.13 6.52 1.02
C TRP A 349 13.98 7.03 2.45
N SER A 350 14.79 8.00 2.86
CA SER A 350 14.67 8.68 4.15
C SER A 350 14.85 10.19 3.98
N ASN A 351 14.15 10.98 4.80
CA ASN A 351 14.34 12.43 4.87
C ASN A 351 15.71 12.79 5.46
N ASP A 352 16.23 11.94 6.37
CA ASP A 352 17.58 12.04 6.92
C ASP A 352 18.30 10.68 6.92
N PRO A 353 18.93 10.28 5.80
CA PRO A 353 19.67 9.02 5.73
C PRO A 353 20.81 8.90 6.75
N SER A 354 21.30 10.03 7.31
CA SER A 354 22.37 10.02 8.29
C SER A 354 21.91 9.58 9.68
N ALA A 355 20.61 9.70 9.97
CA ALA A 355 19.99 9.26 11.21
C ALA A 355 19.64 7.75 11.20
N VAL A 356 19.60 7.14 10.01
CA VAL A 356 19.25 5.73 9.85
C VAL A 356 20.36 4.83 10.44
N PRO A 357 20.02 3.76 11.20
CA PRO A 357 21.02 2.84 11.75
C PRO A 357 21.96 2.27 10.69
N SER A 358 23.23 2.10 11.07
CA SER A 358 24.29 1.65 10.14
C SER A 358 23.99 0.32 9.46
N VAL A 359 23.21 -0.56 10.08
CA VAL A 359 22.77 -1.84 9.50
C VAL A 359 21.82 -1.64 8.32
N LEU A 360 21.06 -0.56 8.30
CA LEU A 360 20.11 -0.21 7.21
C LEU A 360 20.70 0.79 6.20
N ALA A 361 21.76 1.53 6.60
CA ALA A 361 22.31 2.61 5.79
C ALA A 361 22.70 2.22 4.35
N PRO A 362 23.21 0.98 4.08
CA PRO A 362 23.48 0.55 2.70
C PRO A 362 22.24 0.43 1.81
N ASP A 363 21.07 0.21 2.43
CA ASP A 363 19.81 -0.05 1.74
C ASP A 363 18.90 1.20 1.68
N VAL A 364 19.44 2.38 2.06
CA VAL A 364 18.66 3.62 2.16
C VAL A 364 19.35 4.76 1.42
N THR A 365 18.54 5.56 0.71
CA THR A 365 18.96 6.79 0.03
C THR A 365 18.12 7.98 0.46
N ALA A 366 18.51 9.19 0.02
CA ALA A 366 17.73 10.37 0.33
C ALA A 366 16.34 10.34 -0.31
N LEU A 367 15.36 10.86 0.40
CA LEU A 367 13.99 11.05 -0.09
C LEU A 367 14.04 11.90 -1.37
N PRO A 368 13.32 11.49 -2.44
CA PRO A 368 13.25 12.28 -3.68
C PRO A 368 12.75 13.72 -3.44
N SER A 369 13.33 14.68 -4.14
CA SER A 369 13.01 16.10 -3.97
C SER A 369 11.53 16.45 -4.19
N TRP A 370 10.80 15.64 -4.96
CA TRP A 370 9.35 15.84 -5.15
C TRP A 370 8.52 15.44 -3.92
N ALA A 371 9.01 14.53 -3.09
CA ALA A 371 8.30 14.04 -1.91
C ALA A 371 8.54 14.91 -0.67
N ALA A 372 9.72 15.52 -0.56
CA ALA A 372 10.10 16.36 0.59
C ALA A 372 9.13 17.50 0.94
N PRO A 373 8.53 18.24 -0.02
CA PRO A 373 7.60 19.33 0.30
C PRO A 373 6.34 18.87 1.06
N PHE A 374 5.95 17.60 0.94
CA PHE A 374 4.77 17.07 1.62
C PHE A 374 5.01 16.76 3.10
N LEU A 375 6.27 16.69 3.56
CA LEU A 375 6.59 16.43 4.97
C LEU A 375 6.14 17.56 5.91
N SER A 376 5.93 18.75 5.39
CA SER A 376 5.54 19.96 6.16
C SER A 376 4.08 20.37 5.97
N THR A 377 3.28 19.56 5.28
CA THR A 377 1.87 19.86 4.96
C THR A 377 0.92 18.86 5.68
#